data_f096d77130ebaf4812a50f3ac8ddc90b
#
_entry.id   f096d77130ebaf4812a50f3ac8ddc90b
#
_cell.length_a   1.000
_cell.length_b   1.000
_cell.length_c   1.000
_cell.angle_alpha   90.00
_cell.angle_beta   90.00
_cell.angle_gamma   90.00
#
_symmetry.space_group_name_H-M   'P 1'
#
loop_
_entity.id
_entity.type
_entity.pdbx_description
1 polymer ?
#
loop_
_entity_poly.entity_id
_entity_poly.type
_entity_poly.pdbx_seq_one_letter_code
_entity_poly.pdbx_strand_id
1 'polypeptide(L)'
;MWKRLFLPLFPYLLAAEPAVQNESMLFQAESISQKYNFEVAKLQPPLLSPQPQFCLSNASIWFSIDLAELPQPAFNALNNEALWDILREIGVNGVYLKDLKKGGRARTGICLDPKWGSDWDSLALWLQKKKMALIGDSIASSTGLSADFWLALKNFNGYAGLYHLVEIEQIDWKKLPKVSNSTLSANIPWLSLQELQKKGYVPEQFNSYVKESRWNATGPIKCADGKVRRWIYLKENELDPAIDWLNPSFAGCRIAAADTLDSIFNLGQKIGKLDDSISLSAKETLALWTRKLGGSTVLETKGGLDEWKKAPTDMIADTLTRPALLHALIAEDAEALKLTYKLILEEGIETRRLVHALQPFDQFTCDWAILLSQPKKRIKYYEETLTGEALRMRLLKEDAARLGENNPVTWPSYCLAALGTPNYEKKRDDLLKMHLLLAFFYAMQPGAFSFSVSDLLGMLNQQTVDLLNPNEASLYGSLPMQMKNSCSFAMQLRKILSTRTDSGIDNGELLSIPETKQKGLLILFHRLRGSGMLQMLAVNFGRTPVQQILEIPSIRQTTAIDLMTGLAEKKPLDSPTLRLELLPLTGKVILFQTKYYD
;
A
#
# COMPACT_ATOMS: atom_id res chain seq x y z
N MET A 1 -24.92 1.55 -46.86
CA MET A 1 -24.68 2.89 -47.45
C MET A 1 -24.12 3.89 -46.41
N TRP A 2 -23.26 3.46 -45.47
CA TRP A 2 -22.73 4.29 -44.38
C TRP A 2 -21.19 4.26 -44.29
N LYS A 3 -20.48 3.83 -45.33
CA LYS A 3 -19.03 3.62 -45.32
C LYS A 3 -18.18 4.71 -46.00
N ARG A 4 -18.73 5.88 -46.41
CA ARG A 4 -17.95 6.84 -47.24
C ARG A 4 -17.91 8.29 -46.78
N LEU A 5 -18.22 8.64 -45.53
CA LEU A 5 -18.21 10.03 -45.09
C LEU A 5 -17.30 10.37 -43.88
N PHE A 6 -16.36 9.51 -43.54
CA PHE A 6 -15.46 9.74 -42.43
C PHE A 6 -14.01 9.40 -42.78
N LEU A 7 -13.33 10.31 -43.42
CA LEU A 7 -11.88 10.40 -43.54
C LEU A 7 -11.52 11.87 -43.90
N PRO A 8 -10.46 12.48 -43.38
CA PRO A 8 -9.43 12.03 -42.46
C PRO A 8 -9.19 13.01 -41.28
N LEU A 9 -9.74 12.83 -40.10
CA LEU A 9 -9.42 13.70 -38.97
C LEU A 9 -9.04 12.97 -37.68
N PHE A 10 -9.25 11.64 -37.59
CA PHE A 10 -8.86 10.88 -36.42
C PHE A 10 -8.61 9.40 -36.78
N PRO A 11 -7.41 8.99 -37.15
CA PRO A 11 -7.12 7.57 -37.42
C PRO A 11 -7.25 6.68 -36.17
N TYR A 12 -7.20 7.25 -34.98
CA TYR A 12 -7.34 6.49 -33.70
C TYR A 12 -8.79 6.26 -33.27
N LEU A 13 -9.76 7.04 -33.77
CA LEU A 13 -11.16 6.94 -33.35
C LEU A 13 -11.96 5.89 -34.13
N LEU A 14 -11.57 5.57 -35.35
CA LEU A 14 -12.32 4.62 -36.23
C LEU A 14 -11.92 3.16 -36.02
N ALA A 15 -10.72 2.90 -35.52
CA ALA A 15 -10.28 1.55 -35.18
C ALA A 15 -10.77 1.08 -33.80
N ALA A 16 -11.25 2.00 -32.97
CA ALA A 16 -11.61 1.72 -31.57
C ALA A 16 -13.09 1.40 -31.33
N GLU A 17 -14.02 1.72 -32.29
CA GLU A 17 -15.46 1.59 -32.02
C GLU A 17 -15.97 0.17 -31.72
N PRO A 18 -15.52 -0.93 -32.37
CA PRO A 18 -15.92 -2.28 -31.99
C PRO A 18 -15.21 -2.80 -30.71
N ALA A 19 -13.99 -2.35 -30.46
CA ALA A 19 -13.23 -2.73 -29.29
C ALA A 19 -13.69 -1.98 -28.02
N VAL A 20 -14.16 -0.74 -28.19
CA VAL A 20 -14.63 0.12 -27.11
C VAL A 20 -15.78 -0.49 -26.31
N GLN A 21 -16.76 -1.12 -26.98
CA GLN A 21 -17.90 -1.74 -26.29
C GLN A 21 -17.49 -2.97 -25.48
N ASN A 22 -16.55 -3.77 -25.95
CA ASN A 22 -16.11 -4.99 -25.26
C ASN A 22 -15.15 -4.71 -24.09
N GLU A 23 -14.61 -3.49 -24.01
CA GLU A 23 -13.67 -3.09 -22.97
C GLU A 23 -14.27 -2.14 -21.93
N SER A 24 -15.53 -1.74 -22.09
CA SER A 24 -16.24 -0.90 -21.14
C SER A 24 -16.42 -1.62 -19.81
N MET A 25 -15.98 -0.98 -18.71
CA MET A 25 -16.20 -1.47 -17.36
C MET A 25 -17.68 -1.52 -17.00
N LEU A 26 -18.47 -0.55 -17.48
CA LEU A 26 -19.91 -0.54 -17.24
C LEU A 26 -20.59 -1.74 -17.91
N PHE A 27 -20.20 -2.09 -19.13
CA PHE A 27 -20.71 -3.28 -19.82
C PHE A 27 -20.31 -4.57 -19.08
N GLN A 28 -19.04 -4.66 -18.63
CA GLN A 28 -18.57 -5.76 -17.80
C GLN A 28 -19.35 -5.84 -16.48
N ALA A 29 -19.61 -4.69 -15.84
CA ALA A 29 -20.38 -4.62 -14.60
C ALA A 29 -21.82 -5.12 -14.77
N GLU A 30 -22.46 -4.84 -15.88
CA GLU A 30 -23.80 -5.36 -16.20
C GLU A 30 -23.80 -6.89 -16.33
N SER A 31 -22.81 -7.43 -17.02
CA SER A 31 -22.64 -8.89 -17.17
C SER A 31 -22.39 -9.58 -15.82
N ILE A 32 -21.50 -9.03 -14.98
CA ILE A 32 -21.22 -9.55 -13.64
C ILE A 32 -22.44 -9.47 -12.74
N SER A 33 -23.17 -8.35 -12.78
CA SER A 33 -24.39 -8.16 -11.99
C SER A 33 -25.47 -9.18 -12.36
N GLN A 34 -25.62 -9.48 -13.66
CA GLN A 34 -26.54 -10.51 -14.14
C GLN A 34 -26.11 -11.91 -13.67
N LYS A 35 -24.80 -12.24 -13.75
CA LYS A 35 -24.25 -13.53 -13.33
C LYS A 35 -24.54 -13.82 -11.85
N TYR A 36 -24.43 -12.83 -10.98
CA TYR A 36 -24.63 -12.99 -9.55
C TYR A 36 -26.03 -12.60 -9.07
N ASN A 37 -26.94 -12.22 -10.00
CA ASN A 37 -28.27 -11.71 -9.68
C ASN A 37 -28.23 -10.64 -8.57
N PHE A 38 -27.30 -9.69 -8.70
CA PHE A 38 -26.93 -8.75 -7.67
C PHE A 38 -27.49 -7.36 -7.94
N GLU A 39 -28.27 -6.85 -6.99
CA GLU A 39 -28.76 -5.49 -7.02
C GLU A 39 -27.98 -4.63 -6.01
N VAL A 40 -27.33 -3.56 -6.46
CA VAL A 40 -26.59 -2.61 -5.62
C VAL A 40 -27.47 -2.08 -4.47
N ALA A 41 -28.76 -1.88 -4.72
CA ALA A 41 -29.73 -1.44 -3.71
C ALA A 41 -29.88 -2.41 -2.52
N LYS A 42 -29.59 -3.69 -2.70
CA LYS A 42 -29.64 -4.71 -1.63
C LYS A 42 -28.44 -4.61 -0.67
N LEU A 43 -27.43 -3.83 -1.01
CA LEU A 43 -26.25 -3.62 -0.16
C LEU A 43 -26.40 -2.49 0.86
N GLN A 44 -27.60 -1.98 1.09
CA GLN A 44 -27.82 -0.97 2.12
C GLN A 44 -27.35 -1.48 3.50
N PRO A 45 -26.56 -0.70 4.23
CA PRO A 45 -25.73 -1.20 5.31
C PRO A 45 -26.35 -1.14 6.69
N PRO A 46 -26.10 -2.12 7.57
CA PRO A 46 -25.77 -1.77 8.95
C PRO A 46 -24.34 -1.21 9.00
N LEU A 47 -24.12 -0.16 9.77
CA LEU A 47 -22.79 0.37 10.09
C LEU A 47 -22.01 -0.74 10.81
N LEU A 48 -21.12 -1.41 10.09
CA LEU A 48 -20.20 -2.37 10.68
C LEU A 48 -18.87 -1.65 10.91
N SER A 49 -18.47 -1.57 12.18
CA SER A 49 -17.14 -1.06 12.55
C SER A 49 -16.02 -1.90 11.92
N PRO A 50 -14.82 -1.33 11.75
CA PRO A 50 -13.64 -2.09 11.30
C PRO A 50 -13.41 -3.38 12.09
N GLN A 51 -13.06 -4.45 11.40
CA GLN A 51 -12.86 -5.78 11.97
C GLN A 51 -11.44 -6.32 11.68
N PRO A 52 -10.39 -5.72 12.25
CA PRO A 52 -9.01 -6.13 11.98
C PRO A 52 -8.74 -7.59 12.34
N GLN A 53 -9.37 -8.10 13.39
CA GLN A 53 -9.21 -9.48 13.81
C GLN A 53 -9.64 -10.49 12.73
N PHE A 54 -10.72 -10.20 12.00
CA PHE A 54 -11.15 -11.06 10.90
C PHE A 54 -10.14 -11.03 9.74
N CYS A 55 -9.58 -9.87 9.43
CA CYS A 55 -8.52 -9.74 8.43
C CYS A 55 -7.27 -10.53 8.83
N LEU A 56 -6.78 -10.33 10.07
CA LEU A 56 -5.57 -10.97 10.59
C LEU A 56 -5.71 -12.50 10.69
N SER A 57 -6.90 -13.00 11.02
CA SER A 57 -7.16 -14.45 11.03
C SER A 57 -7.09 -15.09 9.63
N ASN A 58 -7.37 -14.33 8.59
CA ASN A 58 -7.23 -14.78 7.20
C ASN A 58 -5.78 -14.64 6.70
N ALA A 59 -5.14 -13.51 6.99
CA ALA A 59 -3.77 -13.25 6.56
C ALA A 59 -3.10 -12.20 7.47
N SER A 60 -2.05 -12.59 8.18
CA SER A 60 -1.25 -11.69 9.03
C SER A 60 0.19 -11.50 8.53
N ILE A 61 0.63 -12.33 7.57
CA ILE A 61 1.96 -12.28 6.94
C ILE A 61 1.77 -12.28 5.43
N TRP A 62 2.08 -11.14 4.79
CA TRP A 62 1.80 -10.91 3.38
C TRP A 62 3.08 -10.91 2.54
N PHE A 63 3.00 -11.52 1.39
CA PHE A 63 4.01 -11.45 0.36
C PHE A 63 3.49 -10.64 -0.83
N SER A 64 4.18 -9.55 -1.15
CA SER A 64 3.79 -8.62 -2.20
C SER A 64 4.54 -8.94 -3.49
N ILE A 65 3.79 -9.12 -4.57
CA ILE A 65 4.30 -9.42 -5.91
C ILE A 65 3.79 -8.36 -6.88
N ASP A 66 4.69 -7.63 -7.50
CA ASP A 66 4.37 -6.82 -8.68
C ASP A 66 4.47 -7.74 -9.91
N LEU A 67 3.34 -7.93 -10.59
CA LEU A 67 3.28 -8.84 -11.75
C LEU A 67 4.17 -8.37 -12.92
N ALA A 68 4.48 -7.06 -12.97
CA ALA A 68 5.39 -6.50 -13.97
C ALA A 68 6.86 -6.85 -13.70
N GLU A 69 7.22 -7.22 -12.46
CA GLU A 69 8.58 -7.64 -12.08
C GLU A 69 8.84 -9.13 -12.35
N LEU A 70 7.85 -9.87 -12.82
CA LEU A 70 7.99 -11.29 -13.15
C LEU A 70 8.29 -11.53 -14.63
N PRO A 71 8.95 -12.66 -14.98
CA PRO A 71 9.03 -13.12 -16.37
C PRO A 71 7.64 -13.27 -16.97
N GLN A 72 7.45 -12.78 -18.20
CA GLN A 72 6.15 -12.80 -18.86
C GLN A 72 5.94 -14.07 -19.67
N PRO A 73 4.72 -14.65 -19.69
CA PRO A 73 3.52 -14.24 -18.94
C PRO A 73 3.65 -14.53 -17.42
N ALA A 74 3.27 -13.56 -16.59
CA ALA A 74 3.51 -13.61 -15.13
C ALA A 74 2.88 -14.84 -14.45
N PHE A 75 1.69 -15.25 -14.89
CA PHE A 75 1.03 -16.42 -14.29
C PHE A 75 1.79 -17.71 -14.52
N ASN A 76 2.53 -17.86 -15.63
CA ASN A 76 3.37 -19.02 -15.86
C ASN A 76 4.52 -19.09 -14.82
N ALA A 77 5.11 -17.95 -14.49
CA ALA A 77 6.16 -17.87 -13.47
C ALA A 77 5.62 -18.19 -12.06
N LEU A 78 4.35 -17.89 -11.80
CA LEU A 78 3.68 -18.16 -10.52
C LEU A 78 3.07 -19.58 -10.46
N ASN A 79 2.84 -20.26 -11.58
CA ASN A 79 2.32 -21.64 -11.62
C ASN A 79 3.39 -22.69 -11.30
N ASN A 80 4.09 -22.51 -10.18
CA ASN A 80 5.12 -23.41 -9.71
C ASN A 80 4.87 -23.79 -8.25
N GLU A 81 4.53 -25.06 -8.00
CA GLU A 81 4.20 -25.54 -6.66
C GLU A 81 5.35 -25.32 -5.67
N ALA A 82 6.60 -25.52 -6.08
CA ALA A 82 7.76 -25.35 -5.22
C ALA A 82 7.90 -23.91 -4.69
N LEU A 83 7.51 -22.90 -5.47
CA LEU A 83 7.47 -21.51 -5.02
C LEU A 83 6.51 -21.36 -3.84
N TRP A 84 5.30 -21.88 -3.98
CA TRP A 84 4.26 -21.75 -2.95
C TRP A 84 4.59 -22.55 -1.70
N ASP A 85 5.26 -23.71 -1.85
CA ASP A 85 5.75 -24.48 -0.71
C ASP A 85 6.81 -23.70 0.08
N ILE A 86 7.77 -23.10 -0.60
CA ILE A 86 8.80 -22.27 0.05
C ILE A 86 8.16 -21.06 0.75
N LEU A 87 7.27 -20.33 0.09
CA LEU A 87 6.61 -19.18 0.71
C LEU A 87 5.79 -19.58 1.94
N ARG A 88 5.09 -20.72 1.87
CA ARG A 88 4.36 -21.28 3.01
C ARG A 88 5.30 -21.69 4.14
N GLU A 89 6.44 -22.29 3.83
CA GLU A 89 7.46 -22.66 4.80
C GLU A 89 8.09 -21.44 5.48
N ILE A 90 8.28 -20.36 4.77
CA ILE A 90 8.72 -19.06 5.35
C ILE A 90 7.67 -18.50 6.32
N GLY A 91 6.39 -18.83 6.14
CA GLY A 91 5.28 -18.39 7.00
C GLY A 91 4.26 -17.50 6.32
N VAL A 92 4.35 -17.29 4.99
CA VAL A 92 3.39 -16.49 4.23
C VAL A 92 2.01 -17.11 4.28
N ASN A 93 0.99 -16.30 4.58
CA ASN A 93 -0.42 -16.70 4.55
C ASN A 93 -1.32 -15.72 3.79
N GLY A 94 -0.76 -14.63 3.26
CA GLY A 94 -1.42 -13.70 2.36
C GLY A 94 -0.53 -13.36 1.17
N VAL A 95 -1.12 -13.20 -0.02
CA VAL A 95 -0.39 -12.83 -1.24
C VAL A 95 -1.07 -11.63 -1.87
N TYR A 96 -0.35 -10.54 -1.94
CA TYR A 96 -0.78 -9.35 -2.66
C TYR A 96 -0.25 -9.38 -4.09
N LEU A 97 -1.16 -9.46 -5.05
CA LEU A 97 -0.85 -9.37 -6.48
C LEU A 97 -1.20 -7.97 -6.97
N LYS A 98 -0.18 -7.17 -7.22
CA LYS A 98 -0.32 -5.80 -7.68
C LYS A 98 -0.65 -5.76 -9.17
N ASP A 99 -1.50 -4.81 -9.55
CA ASP A 99 -1.90 -4.54 -10.94
C ASP A 99 -2.54 -5.74 -11.68
N LEU A 100 -3.22 -6.61 -10.93
CA LEU A 100 -3.82 -7.86 -11.43
C LEU A 100 -4.85 -7.63 -12.55
N LYS A 101 -5.60 -6.53 -12.46
CA LYS A 101 -6.71 -6.22 -13.36
C LYS A 101 -6.29 -5.32 -14.51
N LYS A 102 -7.07 -5.33 -15.58
CA LYS A 102 -6.77 -4.63 -16.83
C LYS A 102 -6.49 -3.14 -16.61
N GLY A 103 -5.37 -2.69 -17.18
CA GLY A 103 -4.89 -1.32 -17.07
C GLY A 103 -4.09 -1.01 -15.79
N GLY A 104 -3.86 -1.98 -14.92
CA GLY A 104 -3.08 -1.78 -13.70
C GLY A 104 -3.62 -0.62 -12.86
N ARG A 105 -2.75 0.34 -12.49
CA ARG A 105 -3.16 1.55 -11.75
C ARG A 105 -4.13 2.43 -12.51
N ALA A 106 -3.97 2.53 -13.83
CA ALA A 106 -4.84 3.33 -14.70
C ALA A 106 -6.18 2.64 -14.97
N ARG A 107 -6.53 1.61 -14.29
CA ARG A 107 -7.79 0.85 -14.30
C ARG A 107 -8.69 1.11 -15.51
N THR A 108 -8.46 0.36 -16.59
CA THR A 108 -9.29 0.42 -17.79
C THR A 108 -10.32 -0.71 -17.84
N GLY A 109 -10.24 -1.66 -16.91
CA GLY A 109 -11.17 -2.77 -16.77
C GLY A 109 -11.26 -3.30 -15.35
N ILE A 110 -12.33 -4.04 -15.05
CA ILE A 110 -12.54 -4.71 -13.73
C ILE A 110 -12.16 -6.19 -13.76
N CYS A 111 -11.93 -6.76 -14.95
CA CYS A 111 -11.51 -8.14 -15.14
C CYS A 111 -9.98 -8.28 -15.12
N LEU A 112 -9.51 -9.52 -14.99
CA LEU A 112 -8.09 -9.86 -15.12
C LEU A 112 -7.48 -9.29 -16.39
N ASP A 113 -6.24 -8.83 -16.32
CA ASP A 113 -5.51 -8.38 -17.50
C ASP A 113 -4.96 -9.60 -18.26
N PRO A 114 -5.41 -9.82 -19.53
CA PRO A 114 -4.97 -10.97 -20.31
C PRO A 114 -3.45 -11.03 -20.56
N LYS A 115 -2.76 -9.89 -20.44
CA LYS A 115 -1.29 -9.84 -20.60
C LYS A 115 -0.54 -10.72 -19.58
N TRP A 116 -1.15 -10.99 -18.41
CA TRP A 116 -0.52 -11.82 -17.39
C TRP A 116 -0.58 -13.33 -17.69
N GLY A 117 -1.38 -13.77 -18.65
CA GLY A 117 -1.57 -15.14 -19.08
C GLY A 117 -2.97 -15.69 -18.83
N SER A 118 -3.23 -16.92 -19.27
CA SER A 118 -4.53 -17.59 -19.15
C SER A 118 -4.64 -18.50 -17.92
N ASP A 119 -3.55 -18.74 -17.19
CA ASP A 119 -3.47 -19.81 -16.19
C ASP A 119 -3.89 -19.35 -14.78
N TRP A 120 -4.82 -18.40 -14.70
CA TRP A 120 -5.34 -17.90 -13.44
C TRP A 120 -5.97 -18.99 -12.56
N ASP A 121 -6.76 -19.88 -13.14
CA ASP A 121 -7.46 -20.92 -12.39
C ASP A 121 -6.48 -21.86 -11.68
N SER A 122 -5.36 -22.19 -12.33
CA SER A 122 -4.28 -22.98 -11.72
C SER A 122 -3.64 -22.23 -10.56
N LEU A 123 -3.34 -20.95 -10.72
CA LEU A 123 -2.78 -20.11 -9.65
C LEU A 123 -3.74 -19.99 -8.47
N ALA A 124 -5.03 -19.71 -8.73
CA ALA A 124 -6.05 -19.61 -7.69
C ALA A 124 -6.20 -20.92 -6.91
N LEU A 125 -6.11 -22.07 -7.60
CA LEU A 125 -6.12 -23.40 -6.98
C LEU A 125 -4.91 -23.60 -6.06
N TRP A 126 -3.70 -23.16 -6.48
CA TRP A 126 -2.52 -23.22 -5.61
C TRP A 126 -2.67 -22.38 -4.36
N LEU A 127 -3.12 -21.13 -4.49
CA LEU A 127 -3.36 -20.26 -3.34
C LEU A 127 -4.36 -20.89 -2.36
N GLN A 128 -5.45 -21.46 -2.87
CA GLN A 128 -6.44 -22.16 -2.07
C GLN A 128 -5.86 -23.41 -1.38
N LYS A 129 -5.14 -24.27 -2.13
CA LYS A 129 -4.50 -25.51 -1.61
C LYS A 129 -3.50 -25.19 -0.50
N LYS A 130 -2.73 -24.10 -0.64
CA LYS A 130 -1.75 -23.65 0.35
C LYS A 130 -2.36 -22.79 1.46
N LYS A 131 -3.68 -22.56 1.44
CA LYS A 131 -4.44 -21.71 2.39
C LYS A 131 -3.86 -20.29 2.49
N MET A 132 -3.51 -19.71 1.35
CA MET A 132 -3.07 -18.33 1.23
C MET A 132 -4.23 -17.43 0.80
N ALA A 133 -4.43 -16.34 1.52
CA ALA A 133 -5.45 -15.35 1.15
C ALA A 133 -4.93 -14.49 0.00
N LEU A 134 -5.74 -14.32 -1.05
CA LEU A 134 -5.46 -13.36 -2.10
C LEU A 134 -5.82 -11.96 -1.63
N ILE A 135 -4.89 -11.03 -1.84
CA ILE A 135 -5.04 -9.60 -1.62
C ILE A 135 -4.90 -8.92 -2.98
N GLY A 136 -5.79 -8.01 -3.31
CA GLY A 136 -5.74 -7.31 -4.61
C GLY A 136 -6.32 -5.91 -4.52
N ASP A 137 -6.08 -5.12 -5.56
CA ASP A 137 -6.57 -3.75 -5.63
C ASP A 137 -8.07 -3.73 -5.91
N SER A 138 -8.79 -2.94 -5.13
CA SER A 138 -10.15 -2.50 -5.45
C SER A 138 -10.10 -1.38 -6.47
N ILE A 139 -11.22 -1.05 -7.08
CA ILE A 139 -11.27 0.03 -8.06
C ILE A 139 -10.87 1.36 -7.41
N ALA A 140 -10.09 2.15 -8.15
CA ALA A 140 -9.64 3.47 -7.73
C ALA A 140 -10.67 4.57 -8.02
N SER A 141 -10.37 5.81 -7.61
CA SER A 141 -11.17 7.00 -7.88
C SER A 141 -11.10 7.47 -9.33
N SER A 142 -10.16 6.95 -10.09
CA SER A 142 -9.96 7.30 -11.49
C SER A 142 -9.79 6.07 -12.35
N THR A 143 -10.04 6.24 -13.64
CA THR A 143 -9.66 5.27 -14.67
C THR A 143 -8.61 5.91 -15.56
N GLY A 144 -7.88 5.12 -16.34
CA GLY A 144 -7.17 5.64 -17.49
C GLY A 144 -8.15 6.18 -18.53
N LEU A 145 -7.64 6.59 -19.69
CA LEU A 145 -8.45 6.99 -20.84
C LEU A 145 -9.19 5.77 -21.42
N SER A 146 -10.06 5.21 -20.58
CA SER A 146 -10.80 3.97 -20.84
C SER A 146 -11.90 4.15 -21.89
N ALA A 147 -12.47 3.05 -22.35
CA ALA A 147 -13.65 3.05 -23.21
C ALA A 147 -14.82 3.81 -22.56
N ASP A 148 -15.02 3.64 -21.26
CA ASP A 148 -16.08 4.33 -20.52
C ASP A 148 -15.92 5.84 -20.56
N PHE A 149 -14.69 6.36 -20.45
CA PHE A 149 -14.43 7.79 -20.54
C PHE A 149 -14.77 8.35 -21.92
N TRP A 150 -14.40 7.62 -22.99
CA TRP A 150 -14.75 8.01 -24.35
C TRP A 150 -16.26 8.01 -24.61
N LEU A 151 -16.98 7.02 -24.09
CA LEU A 151 -18.43 6.94 -24.20
C LEU A 151 -19.12 8.07 -23.41
N ALA A 152 -18.57 8.41 -22.23
CA ALA A 152 -19.03 9.55 -21.45
C ALA A 152 -18.80 10.89 -22.19
N LEU A 153 -17.63 11.11 -22.79
CA LEU A 153 -17.33 12.30 -23.60
C LEU A 153 -18.24 12.42 -24.82
N LYS A 154 -18.62 11.30 -25.43
CA LYS A 154 -19.58 11.26 -26.53
C LYS A 154 -21.04 11.41 -26.07
N ASN A 155 -21.26 11.60 -24.77
CA ASN A 155 -22.59 11.66 -24.15
C ASN A 155 -23.47 10.46 -24.53
N PHE A 156 -22.88 9.27 -24.49
CA PHE A 156 -23.60 8.04 -24.75
C PHE A 156 -24.58 7.73 -23.62
N ASN A 157 -25.74 7.18 -23.95
CA ASN A 157 -26.74 6.85 -22.94
C ASN A 157 -26.19 5.84 -21.93
N GLY A 158 -26.39 6.10 -20.63
CA GLY A 158 -25.90 5.28 -19.52
C GLY A 158 -24.50 5.66 -19.01
N TYR A 159 -23.73 6.47 -19.75
CA TYR A 159 -22.39 6.90 -19.35
C TYR A 159 -22.33 8.33 -18.81
N ALA A 160 -23.42 9.09 -18.94
CA ALA A 160 -23.53 10.42 -18.35
C ALA A 160 -23.43 10.33 -16.82
N GLY A 161 -22.62 11.20 -16.20
CA GLY A 161 -22.43 11.24 -14.73
C GLY A 161 -21.45 10.18 -14.19
N LEU A 162 -20.82 9.37 -15.03
CA LEU A 162 -19.78 8.43 -14.58
C LEU A 162 -18.51 9.13 -14.12
N TYR A 163 -18.18 10.25 -14.76
CA TYR A 163 -17.00 11.06 -14.43
C TYR A 163 -17.42 12.48 -14.03
N HIS A 164 -16.54 13.18 -13.33
CA HIS A 164 -16.68 14.61 -13.10
C HIS A 164 -16.45 15.38 -14.39
N LEU A 165 -17.45 15.34 -15.26
CA LEU A 165 -17.52 16.00 -16.57
C LEU A 165 -18.51 17.16 -16.50
N VAL A 166 -18.09 18.35 -16.99
CA VAL A 166 -18.95 19.51 -17.10
C VAL A 166 -18.93 20.02 -18.54
N GLU A 167 -20.11 20.14 -19.14
CA GLU A 167 -20.28 20.76 -20.46
C GLU A 167 -20.10 22.27 -20.34
N ILE A 168 -19.27 22.85 -21.19
CA ILE A 168 -19.08 24.29 -21.26
C ILE A 168 -19.88 24.84 -22.42
N GLU A 169 -20.71 25.85 -22.12
CA GLU A 169 -21.49 26.54 -23.13
C GLU A 169 -20.61 27.18 -24.21
N GLN A 170 -21.06 27.16 -25.45
CA GLN A 170 -20.27 27.60 -26.61
C GLN A 170 -19.75 29.03 -26.47
N ILE A 171 -20.52 29.92 -25.80
CA ILE A 171 -20.13 31.32 -25.54
C ILE A 171 -18.85 31.43 -24.67
N ASP A 172 -18.60 30.42 -23.85
CA ASP A 172 -17.46 30.37 -22.93
C ASP A 172 -16.27 29.55 -23.46
N TRP A 173 -16.36 28.95 -24.63
CA TRP A 173 -15.25 28.16 -25.21
C TRP A 173 -13.95 28.97 -25.37
N LYS A 174 -14.07 30.30 -25.54
CA LYS A 174 -12.91 31.21 -25.63
C LYS A 174 -12.07 31.27 -24.35
N LYS A 175 -12.61 30.84 -23.22
CA LYS A 175 -11.92 30.76 -21.92
C LYS A 175 -11.12 29.47 -21.77
N LEU A 176 -11.40 28.46 -22.59
CA LEU A 176 -10.74 27.18 -22.55
C LEU A 176 -9.44 27.22 -23.35
N PRO A 177 -8.41 26.47 -22.90
CA PRO A 177 -7.16 26.36 -23.64
C PRO A 177 -7.39 25.79 -25.05
N LYS A 178 -6.49 26.16 -25.96
CA LYS A 178 -6.44 25.50 -27.28
C LYS A 178 -5.91 24.08 -27.07
N VAL A 179 -6.60 23.10 -27.62
CA VAL A 179 -6.21 21.69 -27.59
C VAL A 179 -5.60 21.35 -28.94
N SER A 180 -4.42 20.75 -28.94
CA SER A 180 -3.77 20.30 -30.15
C SER A 180 -4.55 19.14 -30.80
N ASN A 181 -4.48 19.01 -32.12
CA ASN A 181 -5.10 17.89 -32.83
C ASN A 181 -4.48 16.53 -32.47
N SER A 182 -3.30 16.53 -31.87
CA SER A 182 -2.60 15.32 -31.40
C SER A 182 -2.91 14.94 -29.96
N THR A 183 -3.65 15.79 -29.22
CA THR A 183 -3.98 15.57 -27.81
C THR A 183 -5.50 15.60 -27.60
N LEU A 184 -5.98 14.80 -26.64
CA LEU A 184 -7.39 14.80 -26.26
C LEU A 184 -7.80 16.08 -25.55
N SER A 185 -6.94 16.57 -24.67
CA SER A 185 -7.24 17.67 -23.77
C SER A 185 -5.99 18.48 -23.43
N ALA A 186 -6.21 19.63 -22.85
CA ALA A 186 -5.16 20.50 -22.32
C ALA A 186 -5.53 20.96 -20.90
N ASN A 187 -4.51 21.16 -20.06
CA ASN A 187 -4.72 21.67 -18.70
C ASN A 187 -5.29 23.09 -18.73
N ILE A 188 -6.27 23.36 -17.87
CA ILE A 188 -6.90 24.67 -17.76
C ILE A 188 -6.02 25.56 -16.89
N PRO A 189 -5.55 26.72 -17.40
CA PRO A 189 -4.80 27.65 -16.59
C PRO A 189 -5.62 28.15 -15.41
N TRP A 190 -4.95 28.39 -14.28
CA TRP A 190 -5.61 28.80 -13.03
C TRP A 190 -6.56 30.00 -13.18
N LEU A 191 -6.14 31.03 -13.92
CA LEU A 191 -6.99 32.23 -14.15
C LEU A 191 -8.27 31.88 -14.91
N SER A 192 -8.17 31.04 -15.93
CA SER A 192 -9.37 30.56 -16.67
C SER A 192 -10.27 29.72 -15.78
N LEU A 193 -9.67 28.88 -14.92
CA LEU A 193 -10.43 28.06 -13.98
C LEU A 193 -11.23 28.92 -12.99
N GLN A 194 -10.64 29.99 -12.44
CA GLN A 194 -11.36 30.93 -11.57
C GLN A 194 -12.54 31.62 -12.28
N GLU A 195 -12.38 31.94 -13.56
CA GLU A 195 -13.49 32.51 -14.33
C GLU A 195 -14.63 31.50 -14.55
N LEU A 196 -14.28 30.24 -14.81
CA LEU A 196 -15.26 29.16 -14.95
C LEU A 196 -15.98 28.87 -13.63
N GLN A 197 -15.24 28.96 -12.51
CA GLN A 197 -15.79 28.80 -11.17
C GLN A 197 -16.78 29.91 -10.83
N LYS A 198 -16.46 31.20 -11.10
CA LYS A 198 -17.38 32.34 -10.92
C LYS A 198 -18.67 32.17 -11.71
N LYS A 199 -18.66 31.42 -12.80
CA LYS A 199 -19.83 31.08 -13.61
C LYS A 199 -20.56 29.80 -13.15
N GLY A 200 -20.07 29.13 -12.12
CA GLY A 200 -20.70 27.96 -11.56
C GLY A 200 -20.39 26.63 -12.30
N TYR A 201 -19.45 26.63 -13.26
CA TYR A 201 -19.05 25.39 -13.94
C TYR A 201 -18.21 24.46 -13.05
N VAL A 202 -17.42 25.04 -12.13
CA VAL A 202 -16.53 24.28 -11.25
C VAL A 202 -16.94 24.50 -9.80
N PRO A 203 -17.27 23.45 -9.03
CA PRO A 203 -17.57 23.57 -7.60
C PRO A 203 -16.38 24.09 -6.78
N GLU A 204 -16.65 24.89 -5.75
CA GLU A 204 -15.63 25.49 -4.87
C GLU A 204 -14.77 24.44 -4.14
N GLN A 205 -15.36 23.31 -3.78
CA GLN A 205 -14.69 22.24 -3.06
C GLN A 205 -13.50 21.61 -3.81
N PHE A 206 -13.41 21.82 -5.12
CA PHE A 206 -12.28 21.35 -5.95
C PHE A 206 -11.20 22.42 -6.16
N ASN A 207 -11.26 23.49 -5.38
CA ASN A 207 -10.32 24.59 -5.46
C ASN A 207 -9.13 24.32 -4.52
N SER A 208 -8.09 23.67 -4.99
CA SER A 208 -6.85 23.50 -4.23
C SER A 208 -5.77 24.44 -4.76
N TYR A 209 -5.01 25.05 -3.85
CA TYR A 209 -3.86 25.95 -4.12
C TYR A 209 -2.66 25.19 -4.73
N VAL A 210 -2.85 24.53 -5.84
CA VAL A 210 -1.75 23.86 -6.56
C VAL A 210 -1.41 24.71 -7.78
N LYS A 211 -0.13 24.84 -8.10
CA LYS A 211 0.37 25.62 -9.27
C LYS A 211 -0.28 25.19 -10.59
N GLU A 212 -0.70 23.93 -10.68
CA GLU A 212 -1.40 23.38 -11.83
C GLU A 212 -2.83 23.02 -11.46
N SER A 213 -3.76 23.36 -12.34
CA SER A 213 -5.15 22.99 -12.18
C SER A 213 -5.33 21.47 -12.30
N ARG A 214 -6.17 20.89 -11.44
CA ARG A 214 -6.62 19.50 -11.59
C ARG A 214 -7.68 19.33 -12.70
N TRP A 215 -8.00 20.37 -13.46
CA TRP A 215 -9.00 20.36 -14.51
C TRP A 215 -8.36 20.43 -15.90
N ASN A 216 -8.82 19.56 -16.79
CA ASN A 216 -8.46 19.56 -18.20
C ASN A 216 -9.68 19.93 -19.06
N ALA A 217 -9.44 20.59 -20.18
CA ALA A 217 -10.45 20.91 -21.17
C ALA A 217 -10.22 20.09 -22.45
N THR A 218 -11.28 19.51 -22.99
CA THR A 218 -11.23 18.78 -24.28
C THR A 218 -11.26 19.74 -25.47
N GLY A 219 -10.84 19.26 -26.64
CA GLY A 219 -11.22 19.85 -27.92
C GLY A 219 -12.74 19.73 -28.16
N PRO A 220 -13.25 20.28 -29.27
CA PRO A 220 -14.63 20.06 -29.70
C PRO A 220 -14.88 18.58 -30.04
N ILE A 221 -15.87 17.95 -29.40
CA ILE A 221 -16.22 16.53 -29.58
C ILE A 221 -17.62 16.43 -30.15
N LYS A 222 -17.76 15.68 -31.26
CA LYS A 222 -19.09 15.35 -31.82
C LYS A 222 -19.69 14.21 -30.98
N CYS A 223 -20.78 14.50 -30.30
CA CYS A 223 -21.49 13.57 -29.43
C CYS A 223 -22.48 12.67 -30.20
N ALA A 224 -22.98 11.63 -29.56
CA ALA A 224 -23.90 10.66 -30.14
C ALA A 224 -25.22 11.27 -30.59
N ASP A 225 -25.67 12.34 -29.93
CA ASP A 225 -26.86 13.12 -30.30
C ASP A 225 -26.64 14.12 -31.46
N GLY A 226 -25.46 14.08 -32.10
CA GLY A 226 -25.08 14.91 -33.22
C GLY A 226 -24.57 16.32 -32.84
N LYS A 227 -24.69 16.75 -31.58
CA LYS A 227 -24.18 18.04 -31.11
C LYS A 227 -22.68 18.02 -30.93
N VAL A 228 -22.05 19.18 -31.06
CA VAL A 228 -20.63 19.36 -30.77
C VAL A 228 -20.51 20.02 -29.40
N ARG A 229 -19.75 19.38 -28.52
CA ARG A 229 -19.54 19.83 -27.14
C ARG A 229 -18.07 20.00 -26.83
N ARG A 230 -17.75 20.86 -25.86
CA ARG A 230 -16.47 20.88 -25.17
C ARG A 230 -16.70 20.63 -23.69
N TRP A 231 -15.91 19.70 -23.17
CA TRP A 231 -16.00 19.30 -21.77
C TRP A 231 -14.81 19.81 -20.99
N ILE A 232 -15.03 20.08 -19.73
CA ILE A 232 -13.95 20.09 -18.73
C ILE A 232 -14.13 18.87 -17.85
N TYR A 233 -13.03 18.31 -17.39
CA TYR A 233 -13.06 17.16 -16.49
C TYR A 233 -11.99 17.27 -15.40
N LEU A 234 -12.34 16.77 -14.21
CA LEU A 234 -11.41 16.62 -13.09
C LEU A 234 -10.47 15.47 -13.38
N LYS A 235 -9.17 15.66 -13.16
CA LYS A 235 -8.15 14.61 -13.23
C LYS A 235 -7.63 14.27 -11.84
N GLU A 236 -7.36 13.00 -11.57
CA GLU A 236 -6.69 12.58 -10.34
C GLU A 236 -5.17 12.59 -10.49
N ASN A 237 -4.67 11.99 -11.53
CA ASN A 237 -3.25 12.00 -11.90
C ASN A 237 -3.08 12.75 -13.24
N GLU A 238 -1.93 12.68 -13.85
CA GLU A 238 -1.57 13.48 -15.03
C GLU A 238 -2.68 13.58 -16.10
N LEU A 239 -3.35 12.49 -16.43
CA LEU A 239 -4.40 12.44 -17.45
C LEU A 239 -5.67 11.67 -17.01
N ASP A 240 -5.64 11.01 -15.87
CA ASP A 240 -6.70 10.08 -15.47
C ASP A 240 -7.97 10.80 -15.03
N PRO A 241 -9.10 10.59 -15.69
CA PRO A 241 -10.36 11.22 -15.32
C PRO A 241 -10.91 10.65 -14.01
N ALA A 242 -11.32 11.55 -13.12
CA ALA A 242 -11.93 11.21 -11.84
C ALA A 242 -13.36 10.68 -12.01
N ILE A 243 -13.64 9.52 -11.40
CA ILE A 243 -14.96 8.89 -11.37
C ILE A 243 -15.81 9.55 -10.29
N ASP A 244 -17.08 9.77 -10.58
CA ASP A 244 -18.05 10.23 -9.59
C ASP A 244 -18.69 9.04 -8.85
N TRP A 245 -18.26 8.84 -7.59
CA TRP A 245 -18.78 7.79 -6.72
C TRP A 245 -19.95 8.24 -5.83
N LEU A 246 -20.26 9.52 -5.81
CA LEU A 246 -21.12 10.11 -4.77
C LEU A 246 -22.59 9.72 -4.89
N ASN A 247 -23.04 9.23 -6.04
CA ASN A 247 -24.43 8.85 -6.25
C ASN A 247 -24.57 7.34 -6.54
N PRO A 248 -25.27 6.57 -5.67
CA PRO A 248 -25.49 5.15 -5.85
C PRO A 248 -26.21 4.76 -7.15
N SER A 249 -26.96 5.68 -7.73
CA SER A 249 -27.64 5.47 -9.03
C SER A 249 -26.72 5.69 -10.24
N PHE A 250 -25.50 6.19 -10.03
CA PHE A 250 -24.55 6.42 -11.12
C PHE A 250 -23.81 5.15 -11.54
N ALA A 251 -23.35 5.17 -12.79
CA ALA A 251 -22.60 4.09 -13.40
C ALA A 251 -21.34 3.71 -12.60
N GLY A 252 -20.67 4.70 -11.96
CA GLY A 252 -19.50 4.46 -11.12
C GLY A 252 -19.78 3.52 -9.95
N CYS A 253 -20.87 3.71 -9.24
CA CYS A 253 -21.27 2.84 -8.13
C CYS A 253 -21.56 1.40 -8.61
N ARG A 254 -22.17 1.25 -9.79
CA ARG A 254 -22.41 -0.07 -10.41
C ARG A 254 -21.11 -0.78 -10.78
N ILE A 255 -20.14 -0.02 -11.32
CA ILE A 255 -18.81 -0.56 -11.64
C ILE A 255 -18.10 -1.01 -10.35
N ALA A 256 -18.11 -0.19 -9.31
CA ALA A 256 -17.47 -0.50 -8.02
C ALA A 256 -18.09 -1.75 -7.35
N ALA A 257 -19.41 -1.87 -7.37
CA ALA A 257 -20.10 -3.04 -6.85
C ALA A 257 -19.73 -4.32 -7.63
N ALA A 258 -19.69 -4.23 -8.96
CA ALA A 258 -19.31 -5.34 -9.81
C ALA A 258 -17.83 -5.72 -9.62
N ASP A 259 -16.92 -4.74 -9.49
CA ASP A 259 -15.51 -4.99 -9.17
C ASP A 259 -15.36 -5.75 -7.84
N THR A 260 -16.11 -5.35 -6.82
CA THR A 260 -16.08 -6.03 -5.52
C THR A 260 -16.60 -7.47 -5.62
N LEU A 261 -17.70 -7.69 -6.35
CA LEU A 261 -18.26 -9.01 -6.57
C LEU A 261 -17.31 -9.93 -7.35
N ASP A 262 -16.76 -9.43 -8.45
CA ASP A 262 -15.81 -10.18 -9.28
C ASP A 262 -14.56 -10.55 -8.50
N SER A 263 -14.03 -9.58 -7.73
CA SER A 263 -12.86 -9.80 -6.88
C SER A 263 -13.08 -10.92 -5.87
N ILE A 264 -14.21 -10.93 -5.17
CA ILE A 264 -14.47 -11.89 -4.09
C ILE A 264 -14.88 -13.26 -4.65
N PHE A 265 -15.79 -13.29 -5.62
CA PHE A 265 -16.39 -14.55 -6.07
C PHE A 265 -15.67 -15.20 -7.24
N ASN A 266 -15.16 -14.43 -8.21
CA ASN A 266 -14.43 -14.98 -9.34
C ASN A 266 -12.93 -15.15 -9.02
N LEU A 267 -12.31 -14.13 -8.42
CA LEU A 267 -10.87 -14.15 -8.14
C LEU A 267 -10.53 -14.77 -6.79
N GLY A 268 -11.52 -14.95 -5.90
CA GLY A 268 -11.28 -15.48 -4.56
C GLY A 268 -10.53 -14.51 -3.63
N GLN A 269 -10.53 -13.23 -3.95
CA GLN A 269 -9.87 -12.19 -3.16
C GLN A 269 -10.51 -12.09 -1.77
N LYS A 270 -9.66 -12.11 -0.73
CA LYS A 270 -10.11 -12.00 0.67
C LYS A 270 -9.91 -10.60 1.23
N ILE A 271 -8.95 -9.85 0.71
CA ILE A 271 -8.64 -8.51 1.18
C ILE A 271 -8.56 -7.58 -0.02
N GLY A 272 -9.37 -6.51 -0.02
CA GLY A 272 -9.37 -5.46 -1.02
C GLY A 272 -8.57 -4.25 -0.57
N LYS A 273 -7.57 -3.84 -1.35
CA LYS A 273 -6.84 -2.60 -1.12
C LYS A 273 -7.59 -1.42 -1.71
N LEU A 274 -7.87 -0.42 -0.89
CA LEU A 274 -8.51 0.84 -1.29
C LEU A 274 -7.48 1.93 -1.53
N ASP A 275 -7.73 2.72 -2.55
CA ASP A 275 -6.91 3.88 -2.91
C ASP A 275 -7.24 5.10 -2.05
N ASP A 276 -6.23 5.94 -1.79
CA ASP A 276 -6.36 7.16 -1.00
C ASP A 276 -7.19 8.24 -1.69
N SER A 277 -7.16 8.29 -3.00
CA SER A 277 -7.87 9.28 -3.81
C SER A 277 -9.39 9.17 -3.74
N ILE A 278 -9.94 8.02 -3.29
CA ILE A 278 -11.38 7.80 -3.14
C ILE A 278 -11.94 8.65 -1.99
N SER A 279 -13.12 9.26 -2.17
CA SER A 279 -13.80 10.00 -1.12
C SER A 279 -14.11 9.14 0.11
N LEU A 280 -14.22 9.75 1.29
CA LEU A 280 -14.50 9.03 2.53
C LEU A 280 -15.79 8.19 2.43
N SER A 281 -16.85 8.75 1.88
CA SER A 281 -18.14 8.06 1.71
C SER A 281 -18.04 6.84 0.77
N ALA A 282 -17.21 6.93 -0.26
CA ALA A 282 -16.96 5.80 -1.15
C ALA A 282 -16.09 4.73 -0.47
N LYS A 283 -15.08 5.13 0.32
CA LYS A 283 -14.31 4.20 1.17
C LYS A 283 -15.22 3.45 2.15
N GLU A 284 -16.13 4.14 2.82
CA GLU A 284 -17.14 3.55 3.71
C GLU A 284 -18.00 2.52 2.97
N THR A 285 -18.51 2.89 1.81
CA THR A 285 -19.37 2.02 0.99
C THR A 285 -18.63 0.77 0.54
N LEU A 286 -17.43 0.90 0.00
CA LEU A 286 -16.62 -0.22 -0.46
C LEU A 286 -16.21 -1.16 0.69
N ALA A 287 -15.77 -0.59 1.82
CA ALA A 287 -15.40 -1.38 2.99
C ALA A 287 -16.59 -2.21 3.50
N LEU A 288 -17.77 -1.61 3.49
CA LEU A 288 -18.99 -2.27 3.93
C LEU A 288 -19.44 -3.37 2.96
N TRP A 289 -19.42 -3.12 1.65
CA TRP A 289 -19.75 -4.15 0.66
C TRP A 289 -18.80 -5.33 0.78
N THR A 290 -17.51 -5.06 0.87
CA THR A 290 -16.48 -6.11 1.02
C THR A 290 -16.73 -6.96 2.25
N ARG A 291 -17.02 -6.35 3.41
CA ARG A 291 -17.36 -7.10 4.65
C ARG A 291 -18.63 -7.94 4.50
N LYS A 292 -19.69 -7.40 3.91
CA LYS A 292 -20.93 -8.14 3.66
C LYS A 292 -20.71 -9.36 2.78
N LEU A 293 -19.78 -9.30 1.88
CA LEU A 293 -19.41 -10.39 0.97
C LEU A 293 -18.35 -11.32 1.58
N GLY A 294 -17.98 -11.13 2.85
CA GLY A 294 -17.05 -12.00 3.58
C GLY A 294 -15.56 -11.70 3.31
N GLY A 295 -15.26 -10.50 2.82
CA GLY A 295 -13.90 -9.99 2.67
C GLY A 295 -13.53 -8.95 3.73
N SER A 296 -12.30 -8.44 3.64
CA SER A 296 -11.75 -7.34 4.44
C SER A 296 -11.16 -6.26 3.54
N THR A 297 -10.87 -5.10 4.12
CA THR A 297 -10.27 -3.99 3.37
C THR A 297 -9.04 -3.42 4.06
N VAL A 298 -8.09 -2.95 3.25
CA VAL A 298 -6.94 -2.18 3.70
C VAL A 298 -6.89 -0.85 2.97
N LEU A 299 -6.63 0.24 3.69
CA LEU A 299 -6.41 1.56 3.11
C LEU A 299 -4.90 1.85 3.07
N GLU A 300 -4.39 2.19 1.90
CA GLU A 300 -3.10 2.87 1.77
C GLU A 300 -3.35 4.36 1.60
N THR A 301 -2.91 5.17 2.57
CA THR A 301 -3.12 6.62 2.56
C THR A 301 -1.82 7.36 2.82
N LYS A 302 -1.65 8.50 2.14
CA LYS A 302 -0.58 9.48 2.40
C LYS A 302 -1.00 10.50 3.47
N GLY A 303 -2.23 10.42 3.96
CA GLY A 303 -2.74 11.27 5.02
C GLY A 303 -2.12 10.94 6.37
N GLY A 304 -2.26 11.90 7.31
CA GLY A 304 -1.76 11.76 8.67
C GLY A 304 -2.67 10.95 9.58
N LEU A 305 -2.42 11.05 10.89
CA LEU A 305 -3.19 10.36 11.94
C LEU A 305 -4.70 10.64 11.90
N ASP A 306 -5.10 11.83 11.47
CA ASP A 306 -6.52 12.18 11.34
C ASP A 306 -7.25 11.32 10.29
N GLU A 307 -6.58 10.97 9.20
CA GLU A 307 -7.14 10.06 8.20
C GLU A 307 -7.17 8.63 8.70
N TRP A 308 -6.12 8.20 9.42
CA TRP A 308 -6.09 6.88 10.03
C TRP A 308 -7.25 6.68 11.02
N LYS A 309 -7.55 7.69 11.82
CA LYS A 309 -8.70 7.66 12.75
C LYS A 309 -10.04 7.49 12.04
N LYS A 310 -10.21 8.20 10.93
CA LYS A 310 -11.45 8.21 10.14
C LYS A 310 -11.55 7.04 9.17
N ALA A 311 -10.48 6.26 8.98
CA ALA A 311 -10.45 5.18 8.01
C ALA A 311 -11.52 4.11 8.30
N PRO A 312 -12.47 3.88 7.40
CA PRO A 312 -13.54 2.90 7.59
C PRO A 312 -13.10 1.48 7.29
N THR A 313 -11.88 1.30 6.82
CA THR A 313 -11.28 0.01 6.45
C THR A 313 -10.87 -0.81 7.66
N ASP A 314 -10.74 -2.12 7.49
CA ASP A 314 -10.33 -3.02 8.56
C ASP A 314 -8.88 -2.83 8.94
N MET A 315 -8.03 -2.63 7.93
CA MET A 315 -6.59 -2.39 8.09
C MET A 315 -6.19 -1.06 7.44
N ILE A 316 -5.00 -0.57 7.81
CA ILE A 316 -4.40 0.67 7.32
C ILE A 316 -2.91 0.40 7.07
N ALA A 317 -2.42 0.74 5.88
CA ALA A 317 -0.99 0.66 5.59
C ALA A 317 -0.21 1.67 6.44
N ASP A 318 0.83 1.20 7.12
CA ASP A 318 1.69 2.06 7.94
C ASP A 318 2.63 2.89 7.07
N THR A 319 2.21 4.10 6.78
CA THR A 319 3.00 5.09 6.04
C THR A 319 3.75 6.07 6.94
N LEU A 320 3.39 6.15 8.23
CA LEU A 320 3.93 7.13 9.18
C LEU A 320 5.25 6.69 9.82
N THR A 321 5.37 5.43 10.20
CA THR A 321 6.58 4.96 10.88
C THR A 321 7.76 4.77 9.93
N ARG A 322 7.51 4.57 8.64
CA ARG A 322 8.53 4.28 7.63
C ARG A 322 9.62 5.36 7.50
N PRO A 323 9.31 6.65 7.29
CA PRO A 323 10.34 7.68 7.23
C PRO A 323 11.09 7.84 8.55
N ALA A 324 10.42 7.69 9.70
CA ALA A 324 11.07 7.74 11.01
C ALA A 324 12.00 6.54 11.25
N LEU A 325 11.64 5.35 10.73
CA LEU A 325 12.47 4.15 10.77
C LEU A 325 13.75 4.31 9.92
N LEU A 326 13.61 4.87 8.72
CA LEU A 326 14.76 5.23 7.88
C LEU A 326 15.70 6.20 8.59
N HIS A 327 15.16 7.24 9.20
CA HIS A 327 15.94 8.18 10.01
C HIS A 327 16.69 7.45 11.13
N ALA A 328 15.99 6.59 11.90
CA ALA A 328 16.61 5.85 12.98
C ALA A 328 17.80 4.99 12.51
N LEU A 329 17.66 4.34 11.35
CA LEU A 329 18.71 3.50 10.76
C LEU A 329 19.94 4.31 10.33
N ILE A 330 19.74 5.48 9.72
CA ILE A 330 20.80 6.29 9.10
C ILE A 330 21.48 7.19 10.11
N ALA A 331 20.68 7.87 10.94
CA ALA A 331 21.18 8.81 11.95
C ALA A 331 21.60 8.13 13.27
N GLU A 332 21.32 6.82 13.42
CA GLU A 332 21.50 6.08 14.69
C GLU A 332 20.71 6.72 15.84
N ASP A 333 19.56 7.33 15.49
CA ASP A 333 18.71 8.09 16.40
C ASP A 333 17.24 7.69 16.25
N ALA A 334 16.69 7.00 17.24
CA ALA A 334 15.32 6.49 17.23
C ALA A 334 14.29 7.48 17.83
N GLU A 335 14.67 8.72 18.17
CA GLU A 335 13.78 9.66 18.86
C GLU A 335 12.58 10.06 17.99
N ALA A 336 12.78 10.28 16.69
CA ALA A 336 11.67 10.56 15.78
C ALA A 336 10.69 9.37 15.68
N LEU A 337 11.22 8.14 15.64
CA LEU A 337 10.42 6.91 15.61
C LEU A 337 9.67 6.70 16.93
N LYS A 338 10.33 6.91 18.08
CA LYS A 338 9.71 6.89 19.40
C LYS A 338 8.54 7.88 19.49
N LEU A 339 8.77 9.11 19.04
CA LEU A 339 7.74 10.15 19.03
C LEU A 339 6.55 9.76 18.13
N THR A 340 6.81 9.17 16.96
CA THR A 340 5.74 8.69 16.06
C THR A 340 4.86 7.65 16.76
N TYR A 341 5.45 6.66 17.47
CA TYR A 341 4.66 5.69 18.23
C TYR A 341 3.91 6.30 19.42
N LYS A 342 4.51 7.29 20.11
CA LYS A 342 3.80 8.04 21.16
C LYS A 342 2.57 8.75 20.60
N LEU A 343 2.69 9.35 19.41
CA LEU A 343 1.59 9.98 18.71
C LEU A 343 0.48 8.97 18.37
N ILE A 344 0.84 7.82 17.80
CA ILE A 344 -0.08 6.74 17.48
C ILE A 344 -0.86 6.30 18.73
N LEU A 345 -0.16 6.14 19.86
CA LEU A 345 -0.76 5.74 21.14
C LEU A 345 -1.69 6.85 21.70
N GLU A 346 -1.23 8.10 21.75
CA GLU A 346 -1.99 9.23 22.28
C GLU A 346 -3.24 9.55 21.46
N GLU A 347 -3.17 9.35 20.14
CA GLU A 347 -4.30 9.53 19.24
C GLU A 347 -5.29 8.33 19.28
N GLY A 348 -4.99 7.29 20.07
CA GLY A 348 -5.85 6.13 20.23
C GLY A 348 -5.96 5.26 18.99
N ILE A 349 -4.94 5.26 18.14
CA ILE A 349 -4.90 4.41 16.94
C ILE A 349 -4.71 2.96 17.36
N GLU A 350 -5.62 2.11 16.93
CA GLU A 350 -5.55 0.68 17.19
C GLU A 350 -4.43 0.02 16.35
N THR A 351 -3.29 -0.27 16.98
CA THR A 351 -2.07 -0.74 16.28
C THR A 351 -2.25 -2.07 15.56
N ARG A 352 -3.17 -2.93 15.99
CA ARG A 352 -3.50 -4.17 15.25
C ARG A 352 -4.17 -3.92 13.88
N ARG A 353 -4.62 -2.70 13.61
CA ARG A 353 -5.11 -2.31 12.28
C ARG A 353 -4.00 -1.98 11.30
N LEU A 354 -2.76 -1.87 11.76
CA LEU A 354 -1.66 -1.45 10.91
C LEU A 354 -1.12 -2.61 10.06
N VAL A 355 -0.72 -2.29 8.84
CA VAL A 355 0.04 -3.16 7.97
C VAL A 355 1.45 -2.60 7.84
N HIS A 356 2.39 -3.21 8.53
CA HIS A 356 3.80 -2.85 8.51
C HIS A 356 4.47 -3.48 7.28
N ALA A 357 4.59 -2.72 6.20
CA ALA A 357 5.21 -3.20 4.98
C ALA A 357 6.66 -2.73 4.89
N LEU A 358 7.59 -3.65 4.60
CA LEU A 358 8.97 -3.29 4.27
C LEU A 358 8.99 -2.41 3.02
N GLN A 359 8.21 -2.77 1.99
CA GLN A 359 7.98 -1.87 0.86
C GLN A 359 6.52 -1.41 0.81
N PRO A 360 6.25 -0.17 0.39
CA PRO A 360 4.90 0.26 0.12
C PRO A 360 4.28 -0.59 -0.99
N PHE A 361 2.96 -0.67 -1.01
CA PHE A 361 2.25 -1.41 -2.04
C PHE A 361 2.44 -0.81 -3.44
N ASP A 362 2.72 0.51 -3.51
CA ASP A 362 2.86 1.24 -4.77
C ASP A 362 4.30 1.60 -5.14
N GLN A 363 4.85 2.58 -4.47
CA GLN A 363 6.22 3.05 -4.70
C GLN A 363 6.89 3.29 -3.36
N PHE A 364 8.17 2.97 -3.27
CA PHE A 364 8.94 3.35 -2.10
C PHE A 364 9.23 4.84 -2.15
N THR A 365 8.40 5.62 -1.46
CA THR A 365 8.63 7.05 -1.28
C THR A 365 8.81 7.31 0.22
N CYS A 366 9.92 7.96 0.57
CA CYS A 366 10.09 8.50 1.90
C CYS A 366 9.39 9.88 1.93
N ASP A 367 8.12 9.89 2.28
CA ASP A 367 7.37 11.15 2.33
C ASP A 367 7.52 11.79 3.71
N TRP A 368 8.52 12.66 3.84
CA TRP A 368 8.74 13.46 5.04
C TRP A 368 7.60 14.43 5.32
N ALA A 369 6.82 14.81 4.31
CA ALA A 369 5.68 15.70 4.49
C ALA A 369 4.61 15.08 5.41
N ILE A 370 4.49 13.75 5.44
CA ILE A 370 3.59 13.04 6.34
C ILE A 370 3.97 13.28 7.80
N LEU A 371 5.25 13.21 8.15
CA LEU A 371 5.72 13.52 9.50
C LEU A 371 5.53 15.01 9.84
N LEU A 372 5.80 15.89 8.89
CA LEU A 372 5.66 17.34 9.07
C LEU A 372 4.21 17.80 9.17
N SER A 373 3.24 17.00 8.74
CA SER A 373 1.80 17.29 8.88
C SER A 373 1.27 17.11 10.32
N GLN A 374 2.08 16.64 11.25
CA GLN A 374 1.71 16.40 12.64
C GLN A 374 1.47 17.71 13.44
N PRO A 375 0.79 17.68 14.60
CA PRO A 375 0.45 18.87 15.37
C PRO A 375 1.63 19.79 15.65
N LYS A 376 1.43 21.11 15.50
CA LYS A 376 2.49 22.15 15.53
C LYS A 376 3.51 22.06 16.69
N LYS A 377 3.12 21.59 17.86
CA LYS A 377 4.06 21.43 18.99
C LYS A 377 5.12 20.34 18.78
N ARG A 378 4.89 19.44 17.82
CA ARG A 378 5.74 18.28 17.50
C ARG A 378 6.51 18.48 16.20
N ILE A 379 6.03 19.36 15.32
CA ILE A 379 6.74 19.73 14.09
C ILE A 379 8.14 20.26 14.42
N LYS A 380 8.26 21.12 15.44
CA LYS A 380 9.57 21.64 15.86
C LYS A 380 10.55 20.54 16.23
N TYR A 381 10.09 19.51 16.97
CA TYR A 381 10.94 18.37 17.30
C TYR A 381 11.39 17.62 16.05
N TYR A 382 10.48 17.36 15.11
CA TYR A 382 10.84 16.71 13.85
C TYR A 382 11.78 17.55 13.00
N GLU A 383 11.58 18.86 12.93
CA GLU A 383 12.47 19.78 12.23
C GLU A 383 13.87 19.79 12.83
N GLU A 384 13.99 19.82 14.15
CA GLU A 384 15.28 19.80 14.85
C GLU A 384 16.00 18.45 14.71
N THR A 385 15.28 17.34 14.75
CA THR A 385 15.85 15.98 14.67
C THR A 385 16.10 15.55 13.23
N LEU A 386 15.22 15.96 12.33
CA LEU A 386 15.25 15.67 10.91
C LEU A 386 15.99 16.78 10.12
N THR A 387 16.86 17.55 10.71
CA THR A 387 17.73 18.52 9.99
C THR A 387 18.46 17.92 8.78
N GLY A 388 17.70 17.30 8.29
CA GLY A 388 17.59 16.35 7.44
C GLY A 388 17.34 16.67 6.01
N GLU A 389 17.36 17.89 5.53
CA GLU A 389 17.60 18.21 4.12
C GLU A 389 18.97 17.65 3.70
N ALA A 390 19.94 17.70 4.58
CA ALA A 390 21.23 17.05 4.39
C ALA A 390 21.11 15.52 4.33
N LEU A 391 20.28 14.90 5.17
CA LEU A 391 20.04 13.45 5.16
C LEU A 391 19.23 13.03 3.95
N ARG A 392 18.16 13.76 3.63
CA ARG A 392 17.37 13.61 2.42
C ARG A 392 18.21 13.78 1.16
N MET A 393 19.06 14.82 1.11
CA MET A 393 19.96 15.06 0.00
C MET A 393 21.09 14.03 -0.08
N ARG A 394 21.53 13.48 1.05
CA ARG A 394 22.46 12.36 1.06
C ARG A 394 21.81 11.10 0.49
N LEU A 395 20.63 10.73 0.96
CA LEU A 395 19.84 9.62 0.43
C LEU A 395 19.56 9.80 -1.06
N LEU A 396 19.06 10.96 -1.48
CA LEU A 396 18.68 11.22 -2.86
C LEU A 396 19.88 11.37 -3.80
N LYS A 397 20.98 12.03 -3.38
CA LYS A 397 22.16 12.21 -4.23
C LYS A 397 23.00 10.94 -4.36
N GLU A 398 23.16 10.21 -3.28
CA GLU A 398 23.95 8.99 -3.31
C GLU A 398 23.17 7.85 -3.99
N ASP A 399 21.86 7.80 -3.86
CA ASP A 399 21.01 6.81 -4.50
C ASP A 399 20.66 7.15 -5.94
N ALA A 400 20.34 8.39 -6.28
CA ALA A 400 20.09 8.82 -7.65
C ALA A 400 21.33 8.62 -8.54
N ALA A 401 22.52 8.86 -8.00
CA ALA A 401 23.77 8.61 -8.72
C ALA A 401 24.05 7.11 -8.97
N ARG A 402 23.48 6.21 -8.16
CA ARG A 402 23.73 4.75 -8.25
C ARG A 402 22.65 4.00 -9.00
N LEU A 403 21.39 4.46 -8.91
CA LEU A 403 20.21 3.70 -9.32
C LEU A 403 19.58 4.22 -10.62
N GLY A 404 20.02 5.40 -11.11
CA GLY A 404 19.33 6.10 -12.20
C GLY A 404 18.03 6.77 -11.72
N GLU A 405 17.72 7.93 -12.31
CA GLU A 405 16.67 8.85 -11.82
C GLU A 405 15.24 8.28 -11.78
N ASN A 406 14.98 7.10 -12.38
CA ASN A 406 13.62 6.58 -12.60
C ASN A 406 13.32 5.21 -11.96
N ASN A 407 14.22 4.62 -11.18
CA ASN A 407 13.97 3.31 -10.58
C ASN A 407 13.50 3.43 -9.13
N PRO A 408 12.41 2.75 -8.74
CA PRO A 408 11.99 2.71 -7.35
C PRO A 408 13.08 2.12 -6.46
N VAL A 409 13.31 2.74 -5.32
CA VAL A 409 14.35 2.34 -4.37
C VAL A 409 13.80 1.26 -3.45
N THR A 410 14.61 0.24 -3.17
CA THR A 410 14.25 -0.89 -2.30
C THR A 410 14.87 -0.73 -0.91
N TRP A 411 14.38 -1.48 0.10
CA TRP A 411 15.00 -1.49 1.43
C TRP A 411 16.46 -1.95 1.43
N PRO A 412 16.87 -2.99 0.67
CA PRO A 412 18.27 -3.31 0.52
C PRO A 412 19.12 -2.15 0.04
N SER A 413 18.64 -1.33 -0.91
CA SER A 413 19.39 -0.15 -1.36
C SER A 413 19.47 0.94 -0.29
N TYR A 414 18.43 1.16 0.51
CA TYR A 414 18.51 2.07 1.66
C TYR A 414 19.48 1.59 2.74
N CYS A 415 19.50 0.29 3.05
CA CYS A 415 20.48 -0.28 3.95
C CYS A 415 21.92 -0.06 3.44
N LEU A 416 22.14 -0.23 2.13
CA LEU A 416 23.43 0.02 1.51
C LEU A 416 23.83 1.49 1.60
N ALA A 417 22.91 2.43 1.35
CA ALA A 417 23.12 3.86 1.53
C ALA A 417 23.47 4.22 2.98
N ALA A 418 22.77 3.63 3.96
CA ALA A 418 23.05 3.80 5.38
C ALA A 418 24.44 3.30 5.79
N LEU A 419 24.99 2.30 5.09
CA LEU A 419 26.38 1.85 5.28
C LEU A 419 27.43 2.81 4.71
N GLY A 420 27.01 3.80 3.92
CA GLY A 420 27.89 4.83 3.35
C GLY A 420 28.91 4.34 2.32
N THR A 421 28.66 3.19 1.70
CA THR A 421 29.54 2.60 0.69
C THR A 421 28.79 2.07 -0.52
N PRO A 422 29.29 2.28 -1.76
CA PRO A 422 28.73 1.64 -2.95
C PRO A 422 29.15 0.18 -3.10
N ASN A 423 30.15 -0.29 -2.37
CA ASN A 423 30.70 -1.63 -2.53
C ASN A 423 29.97 -2.62 -1.62
N TYR A 424 28.85 -3.18 -2.13
CA TYR A 424 28.03 -4.13 -1.43
C TYR A 424 28.75 -5.46 -1.13
N GLU A 425 29.71 -5.88 -1.97
CA GLU A 425 30.44 -7.14 -1.77
C GLU A 425 31.20 -7.16 -0.46
N LYS A 426 31.84 -6.03 -0.11
CA LYS A 426 32.58 -5.90 1.15
C LYS A 426 31.69 -5.72 2.38
N LYS A 427 30.39 -5.42 2.19
CA LYS A 427 29.44 -5.07 3.24
C LYS A 427 28.16 -5.91 3.23
N ARG A 428 28.21 -7.04 2.52
CA ARG A 428 27.04 -7.92 2.34
C ARG A 428 26.45 -8.37 3.67
N ASP A 429 27.27 -8.77 4.62
CA ASP A 429 26.82 -9.25 5.92
C ASP A 429 26.19 -8.13 6.76
N ASP A 430 26.79 -6.92 6.73
CA ASP A 430 26.23 -5.75 7.41
C ASP A 430 24.89 -5.34 6.78
N LEU A 431 24.79 -5.39 5.44
CA LEU A 431 23.54 -5.12 4.72
C LEU A 431 22.47 -6.12 5.11
N LEU A 432 22.77 -7.40 5.08
CA LEU A 432 21.86 -8.47 5.48
C LEU A 432 21.38 -8.27 6.91
N LYS A 433 22.31 -7.96 7.83
CA LYS A 433 22.00 -7.71 9.25
C LYS A 433 21.05 -6.52 9.43
N MET A 434 21.30 -5.42 8.73
CA MET A 434 20.43 -4.24 8.77
C MET A 434 19.04 -4.54 8.22
N HIS A 435 18.97 -5.20 7.08
CA HIS A 435 17.69 -5.53 6.46
C HIS A 435 16.88 -6.50 7.34
N LEU A 436 17.53 -7.50 7.93
CA LEU A 436 16.90 -8.38 8.92
C LEU A 436 16.43 -7.64 10.17
N LEU A 437 17.16 -6.62 10.62
CA LEU A 437 16.73 -5.78 11.75
C LEU A 437 15.43 -5.03 11.44
N LEU A 438 15.28 -4.51 10.23
CA LEU A 438 14.06 -3.85 9.79
C LEU A 438 12.88 -4.83 9.68
N ALA A 439 13.11 -6.01 9.11
CA ALA A 439 12.12 -7.08 9.04
C ALA A 439 11.70 -7.54 10.45
N PHE A 440 12.65 -7.73 11.36
CA PHE A 440 12.41 -8.07 12.76
C PHE A 440 11.58 -6.99 13.45
N PHE A 441 11.96 -5.71 13.29
CA PHE A 441 11.26 -4.60 13.92
C PHE A 441 9.80 -4.55 13.53
N TYR A 442 9.48 -4.64 12.24
CA TYR A 442 8.11 -4.60 11.77
C TYR A 442 7.34 -5.91 12.06
N ALA A 443 7.99 -7.06 11.92
CA ALA A 443 7.34 -8.33 12.19
C ALA A 443 6.97 -8.53 13.66
N MET A 444 7.69 -7.92 14.60
CA MET A 444 7.43 -8.08 16.05
C MET A 444 6.48 -7.03 16.61
N GLN A 445 5.62 -6.45 15.75
CA GLN A 445 4.59 -5.48 16.12
C GLN A 445 3.18 -6.00 15.84
N PRO A 446 2.14 -5.43 16.51
CA PRO A 446 0.74 -5.74 16.20
C PRO A 446 0.36 -5.40 14.76
N GLY A 447 -0.69 -6.04 14.25
CA GLY A 447 -1.18 -5.83 12.88
C GLY A 447 -0.62 -6.84 11.90
N ALA A 448 -0.67 -6.56 10.61
CA ALA A 448 -0.10 -7.42 9.58
C ALA A 448 1.35 -7.01 9.23
N PHE A 449 2.15 -7.96 8.80
CA PHE A 449 3.49 -7.72 8.28
C PHE A 449 3.55 -8.07 6.81
N SER A 450 4.15 -7.21 5.99
CA SER A 450 4.28 -7.41 4.55
C SER A 450 5.73 -7.22 4.08
N PHE A 451 6.15 -8.03 3.13
CA PHE A 451 7.44 -7.93 2.45
C PHE A 451 7.28 -8.31 0.98
N SER A 452 8.26 -7.94 0.16
CA SER A 452 8.18 -8.04 -1.30
C SER A 452 9.17 -9.04 -1.89
N VAL A 453 9.07 -9.23 -3.21
CA VAL A 453 10.07 -9.97 -4.01
C VAL A 453 11.47 -9.34 -3.84
N SER A 454 11.55 -8.01 -3.89
CA SER A 454 12.82 -7.30 -3.74
C SER A 454 13.46 -7.50 -2.36
N ASP A 455 12.65 -7.58 -1.30
CA ASP A 455 13.15 -7.88 0.05
C ASP A 455 13.71 -9.30 0.12
N LEU A 456 12.93 -10.27 -0.38
CA LEU A 456 13.28 -11.69 -0.25
C LEU A 456 14.54 -12.07 -1.05
N LEU A 457 14.75 -11.42 -2.17
CA LEU A 457 15.92 -11.65 -3.02
C LEU A 457 17.08 -10.68 -2.76
N GLY A 458 16.88 -9.62 -1.95
CA GLY A 458 17.88 -8.60 -1.69
C GLY A 458 18.18 -7.75 -2.93
N MET A 459 17.15 -7.35 -3.66
CA MET A 459 17.33 -6.58 -4.89
C MET A 459 17.54 -5.09 -4.58
N LEU A 460 18.55 -4.49 -5.21
CA LEU A 460 18.80 -3.05 -5.08
C LEU A 460 17.85 -2.20 -5.91
N ASN A 461 17.34 -2.75 -7.02
CA ASN A 461 16.42 -2.11 -7.95
C ASN A 461 15.24 -3.04 -8.23
N GLN A 462 14.10 -2.46 -8.58
CA GLN A 462 13.00 -3.21 -9.14
C GLN A 462 13.28 -3.55 -10.60
N GLN A 463 13.32 -4.83 -10.92
CA GLN A 463 13.53 -5.36 -12.27
C GLN A 463 12.91 -6.74 -12.40
N THR A 464 12.74 -7.20 -13.64
CA THR A 464 12.21 -8.53 -13.91
C THR A 464 13.13 -9.62 -13.33
N VAL A 465 12.55 -10.50 -12.50
CA VAL A 465 13.27 -11.56 -11.81
C VAL A 465 12.45 -12.84 -11.68
N ASP A 466 13.10 -13.99 -11.86
CA ASP A 466 12.56 -15.29 -11.49
C ASP A 466 12.94 -15.58 -10.02
N LEU A 467 11.95 -15.80 -9.16
CA LEU A 467 12.17 -16.04 -7.73
C LEU A 467 12.97 -17.33 -7.46
N LEU A 468 12.82 -18.33 -8.32
CA LEU A 468 13.50 -19.62 -8.15
C LEU A 468 14.89 -19.63 -8.80
N ASN A 469 15.08 -18.85 -9.89
CA ASN A 469 16.32 -18.75 -10.63
C ASN A 469 16.65 -17.27 -10.93
N PRO A 470 16.90 -16.45 -9.89
CA PRO A 470 17.21 -15.04 -10.09
C PRO A 470 18.54 -14.89 -10.82
N ASN A 471 18.61 -13.82 -11.62
CA ASN A 471 19.85 -13.39 -12.26
C ASN A 471 20.82 -12.78 -11.22
N GLU A 472 21.96 -12.24 -11.67
CA GLU A 472 23.01 -11.62 -10.83
C GLU A 472 22.52 -10.40 -10.01
N ALA A 473 21.31 -9.91 -10.25
CA ALA A 473 20.73 -8.79 -9.50
C ALA A 473 20.30 -9.14 -8.07
N SER A 474 20.18 -10.42 -7.75
CA SER A 474 19.82 -10.89 -6.41
C SER A 474 21.06 -11.02 -5.52
N LEU A 475 21.14 -10.16 -4.48
CA LEU A 475 22.25 -10.23 -3.51
C LEU A 475 22.16 -11.46 -2.60
N TYR A 476 20.95 -11.97 -2.36
CA TYR A 476 20.73 -13.09 -1.43
C TYR A 476 20.66 -14.45 -2.12
N GLY A 477 20.65 -14.47 -3.46
CA GLY A 477 20.56 -15.69 -4.27
C GLY A 477 19.14 -16.24 -4.37
N SER A 478 19.00 -17.38 -5.06
CA SER A 478 17.69 -18.00 -5.30
C SER A 478 17.05 -18.55 -4.02
N LEU A 479 15.71 -18.57 -3.98
CA LEU A 479 14.98 -19.10 -2.83
C LEU A 479 15.37 -20.54 -2.47
N PRO A 480 15.50 -21.47 -3.41
CA PRO A 480 15.94 -22.83 -3.08
C PRO A 480 17.34 -22.92 -2.45
N MET A 481 18.25 -22.00 -2.82
CA MET A 481 19.58 -21.91 -2.18
C MET A 481 19.47 -21.29 -0.79
N GLN A 482 18.68 -20.24 -0.64
CA GLN A 482 18.48 -19.60 0.66
C GLN A 482 17.87 -20.58 1.68
N MET A 483 16.91 -21.42 1.27
CA MET A 483 16.27 -22.41 2.15
C MET A 483 17.23 -23.51 2.65
N LYS A 484 18.37 -23.69 1.99
CA LYS A 484 19.43 -24.63 2.43
C LYS A 484 20.46 -23.98 3.35
N ASN A 485 20.45 -22.66 3.49
CA ASN A 485 21.42 -21.91 4.29
C ASN A 485 20.75 -21.24 5.49
N SER A 486 21.00 -21.73 6.69
CA SER A 486 20.41 -21.19 7.93
C SER A 486 20.74 -19.73 8.21
N CYS A 487 21.82 -19.19 7.63
CA CYS A 487 22.23 -17.79 7.76
C CYS A 487 21.65 -16.88 6.66
N SER A 488 20.91 -17.43 5.69
CA SER A 488 20.30 -16.65 4.62
C SER A 488 19.18 -15.74 5.13
N PHE A 489 18.82 -14.73 4.32
CA PHE A 489 17.71 -13.83 4.63
C PHE A 489 16.40 -14.61 4.81
N ALA A 490 16.04 -15.50 3.86
CA ALA A 490 14.80 -16.26 3.90
C ALA A 490 14.69 -17.14 5.17
N MET A 491 15.77 -17.84 5.56
CA MET A 491 15.76 -18.70 6.74
C MET A 491 15.73 -17.90 8.06
N GLN A 492 16.42 -16.77 8.13
CA GLN A 492 16.33 -15.87 9.27
C GLN A 492 14.95 -15.21 9.36
N LEU A 493 14.39 -14.77 8.22
CA LEU A 493 13.02 -14.26 8.15
C LEU A 493 12.02 -15.32 8.59
N ARG A 494 12.14 -16.56 8.13
CA ARG A 494 11.31 -17.70 8.59
C ARG A 494 11.30 -17.82 10.10
N LYS A 495 12.48 -17.74 10.75
CA LYS A 495 12.60 -17.79 12.21
C LYS A 495 11.86 -16.62 12.87
N ILE A 496 12.01 -15.41 12.34
CA ILE A 496 11.30 -14.22 12.82
C ILE A 496 9.78 -14.43 12.70
N LEU A 497 9.31 -14.88 11.55
CA LEU A 497 7.88 -15.05 11.29
C LEU A 497 7.25 -16.21 12.08
N SER A 498 7.99 -17.30 12.32
CA SER A 498 7.55 -18.35 13.25
C SER A 498 7.38 -17.77 14.67
N THR A 499 8.37 -17.03 15.16
CA THR A 499 8.30 -16.38 16.48
C THR A 499 7.11 -15.42 16.57
N ARG A 500 6.86 -14.64 15.51
CA ARG A 500 5.67 -13.77 15.41
C ARG A 500 4.37 -14.56 15.57
N THR A 501 4.22 -15.65 14.82
CA THR A 501 3.03 -16.50 14.84
C THR A 501 2.83 -17.14 16.20
N ASP A 502 3.91 -17.68 16.78
CA ASP A 502 3.87 -18.37 18.07
C ASP A 502 3.54 -17.41 19.24
N SER A 503 3.97 -16.16 19.14
CA SER A 503 3.65 -15.13 20.16
C SER A 503 2.22 -14.60 20.04
N GLY A 504 1.61 -14.62 18.85
CA GLY A 504 0.30 -14.02 18.59
C GLY A 504 0.31 -12.48 18.64
N ILE A 505 1.47 -11.87 18.37
CA ILE A 505 1.62 -10.40 18.43
C ILE A 505 0.77 -9.69 17.37
N ASP A 506 0.41 -10.33 16.28
CA ASP A 506 -0.46 -9.76 15.24
C ASP A 506 -1.76 -9.18 15.81
N ASN A 507 -2.32 -9.82 16.83
CA ASN A 507 -3.51 -9.36 17.53
C ASN A 507 -3.19 -8.61 18.85
N GLY A 508 -1.96 -8.15 19.00
CA GLY A 508 -1.49 -7.39 20.16
C GLY A 508 -1.95 -5.94 20.15
N GLU A 509 -1.59 -5.25 21.23
CA GLU A 509 -1.89 -3.82 21.45
C GLU A 509 -0.68 -3.11 22.02
N LEU A 510 -0.32 -1.96 21.47
CA LEU A 510 0.75 -1.12 22.02
C LEU A 510 0.29 -0.48 23.33
N LEU A 511 1.06 -0.71 24.41
CA LEU A 511 0.74 -0.19 25.75
C LEU A 511 1.56 1.03 26.12
N SER A 512 2.88 0.96 25.93
CA SER A 512 3.76 2.03 26.37
C SER A 512 5.09 2.04 25.63
N ILE A 513 5.72 3.20 25.63
CA ILE A 513 7.01 3.48 25.01
C ILE A 513 7.89 4.13 26.08
N PRO A 514 8.73 3.38 26.80
CA PRO A 514 9.58 3.93 27.85
C PRO A 514 10.65 4.87 27.30
N GLU A 515 11.07 5.81 28.14
CA GLU A 515 12.21 6.66 27.84
C GLU A 515 13.52 5.86 27.86
N THR A 516 14.39 6.17 26.93
CA THR A 516 15.69 5.52 26.79
C THR A 516 16.80 6.54 26.92
N LYS A 517 17.92 6.15 27.55
CA LYS A 517 19.10 7.03 27.72
C LYS A 517 19.92 7.14 26.43
N GLN A 518 19.83 6.15 25.56
CA GLN A 518 20.61 6.07 24.35
C GLN A 518 19.72 6.34 23.14
N LYS A 519 20.12 7.26 22.28
CA LYS A 519 19.33 7.74 21.15
C LYS A 519 18.95 6.64 20.15
N GLY A 520 19.86 5.70 19.90
CA GLY A 520 19.61 4.59 18.97
C GLY A 520 18.69 3.48 19.50
N LEU A 521 18.29 3.54 20.79
CA LEU A 521 17.49 2.51 21.41
C LEU A 521 15.99 2.86 21.38
N LEU A 522 15.19 1.95 20.82
CA LEU A 522 13.73 1.99 20.91
C LEU A 522 13.22 0.78 21.69
N ILE A 523 12.26 1.01 22.58
CA ILE A 523 11.58 -0.04 23.34
C ILE A 523 10.08 0.19 23.23
N LEU A 524 9.35 -0.88 22.88
CA LEU A 524 7.90 -0.90 22.81
C LEU A 524 7.37 -2.03 23.69
N PHE A 525 6.34 -1.76 24.48
CA PHE A 525 5.62 -2.76 25.24
C PHE A 525 4.25 -3.02 24.59
N HIS A 526 3.94 -4.28 24.39
CA HIS A 526 2.69 -4.73 23.81
C HIS A 526 1.96 -5.69 24.76
N ARG A 527 0.64 -5.58 24.83
CA ARG A 527 -0.24 -6.55 25.47
C ARG A 527 -0.70 -7.55 24.42
N LEU A 528 -0.48 -8.84 24.65
CA LEU A 528 -0.97 -9.89 23.79
C LEU A 528 -2.43 -10.21 24.13
N ARG A 529 -3.35 -9.96 23.20
CA ARG A 529 -4.76 -10.27 23.40
C ARG A 529 -4.95 -11.79 23.41
N GLY A 530 -5.80 -12.27 24.29
CA GLY A 530 -6.06 -13.71 24.48
C GLY A 530 -5.25 -14.33 25.62
N SER A 531 -3.96 -14.08 25.74
CA SER A 531 -3.14 -14.55 26.87
C SER A 531 -3.01 -13.54 28.02
N GLY A 532 -3.20 -12.25 27.72
CA GLY A 532 -2.93 -11.16 28.67
C GLY A 532 -1.46 -10.98 29.01
N MET A 533 -0.56 -11.67 28.29
CA MET A 533 0.89 -11.55 28.51
C MET A 533 1.44 -10.24 27.94
N LEU A 534 2.56 -9.78 28.50
CA LEU A 534 3.28 -8.60 28.06
C LEU A 534 4.45 -9.02 27.17
N GLN A 535 4.57 -8.41 25.99
CA GLN A 535 5.73 -8.55 25.11
C GLN A 535 6.49 -7.23 25.06
N MET A 536 7.80 -7.29 25.24
CA MET A 536 8.71 -6.16 25.00
C MET A 536 9.45 -6.39 23.70
N LEU A 537 9.40 -5.41 22.81
CA LEU A 537 10.27 -5.31 21.63
C LEU A 537 11.32 -4.23 21.93
N ALA A 538 12.59 -4.60 21.88
CA ALA A 538 13.71 -3.68 22.03
C ALA A 538 14.63 -3.75 20.82
N VAL A 539 14.99 -2.60 20.25
CA VAL A 539 15.81 -2.51 19.03
C VAL A 539 16.88 -1.45 19.21
N ASN A 540 18.13 -1.83 18.95
CA ASN A 540 19.27 -0.93 18.88
C ASN A 540 19.62 -0.62 17.43
N PHE A 541 19.25 0.57 16.96
CA PHE A 541 19.62 1.08 15.63
C PHE A 541 21.03 1.67 15.57
N GLY A 542 21.66 1.86 16.77
CA GLY A 542 23.02 2.41 16.89
C GLY A 542 24.12 1.42 16.54
N ARG A 543 25.31 1.95 16.31
CA ARG A 543 26.55 1.18 16.01
C ARG A 543 27.33 0.79 17.27
N THR A 544 26.85 1.15 18.44
CA THR A 544 27.47 0.84 19.73
C THR A 544 26.58 -0.10 20.55
N PRO A 545 27.16 -0.98 21.38
CA PRO A 545 26.37 -1.80 22.30
C PRO A 545 25.61 -0.93 23.30
N VAL A 546 24.43 -1.40 23.68
CA VAL A 546 23.53 -0.72 24.61
C VAL A 546 23.37 -1.56 25.88
N GLN A 547 23.46 -0.90 27.05
CA GLN A 547 23.06 -1.46 28.33
C GLN A 547 22.10 -0.51 29.02
N GLN A 548 20.92 -0.99 29.41
CA GLN A 548 19.93 -0.18 30.10
C GLN A 548 19.20 -1.02 31.15
N ILE A 549 18.94 -0.41 32.32
CA ILE A 549 18.02 -0.97 33.31
C ILE A 549 16.63 -0.36 33.03
N LEU A 550 15.65 -1.23 32.87
CA LEU A 550 14.26 -0.87 32.58
C LEU A 550 13.37 -1.21 33.75
N GLU A 551 12.45 -0.31 34.08
CA GLU A 551 11.31 -0.62 34.92
C GLU A 551 10.22 -1.24 34.07
N ILE A 552 9.72 -2.41 34.48
CA ILE A 552 8.69 -3.12 33.75
C ILE A 552 7.34 -2.76 34.34
N PRO A 553 6.39 -2.26 33.56
CA PRO A 553 5.07 -1.88 34.05
C PRO A 553 4.37 -3.03 34.77
N SER A 554 3.86 -2.79 35.98
CA SER A 554 2.83 -3.59 36.67
C SER A 554 3.05 -5.11 36.76
N ILE A 555 4.27 -5.60 37.04
CA ILE A 555 4.51 -7.04 37.02
C ILE A 555 4.88 -7.55 38.43
N ARG A 556 4.02 -8.40 39.01
CA ARG A 556 4.37 -9.29 40.11
C ARG A 556 4.83 -10.62 39.51
N GLN A 557 6.03 -11.07 39.90
CA GLN A 557 6.68 -12.35 39.55
C GLN A 557 6.54 -12.81 38.11
N THR A 558 7.61 -12.81 37.33
CA THR A 558 7.54 -13.27 35.95
C THR A 558 8.84 -13.87 35.49
N THR A 559 8.71 -14.95 34.74
CA THR A 559 9.75 -15.40 33.83
C THR A 559 9.76 -14.50 32.60
N ALA A 560 10.89 -13.92 32.29
CA ALA A 560 11.14 -13.20 31.05
C ALA A 560 11.87 -14.15 30.10
N ILE A 561 11.31 -14.38 28.91
CA ILE A 561 11.86 -15.32 27.92
C ILE A 561 12.14 -14.54 26.64
N ASP A 562 13.38 -14.59 26.16
CA ASP A 562 13.70 -14.12 24.81
C ASP A 562 13.09 -15.08 23.79
N LEU A 563 12.12 -14.61 23.03
CA LEU A 563 11.36 -15.44 22.10
C LEU A 563 12.20 -15.92 20.89
N MET A 564 13.28 -15.20 20.55
CA MET A 564 14.16 -15.60 19.44
C MET A 564 15.12 -16.73 19.81
N THR A 565 15.47 -16.82 21.07
CA THR A 565 16.44 -17.84 21.58
C THR A 565 15.79 -18.90 22.45
N GLY A 566 14.61 -18.65 22.98
CA GLY A 566 13.95 -19.49 23.97
C GLY A 566 14.60 -19.46 25.36
N LEU A 567 15.61 -18.60 25.58
CA LEU A 567 16.35 -18.55 26.83
C LEU A 567 15.67 -17.59 27.82
N ALA A 568 15.69 -18.00 29.09
CA ALA A 568 15.23 -17.13 30.15
C ALA A 568 16.23 -15.97 30.37
N GLU A 569 15.69 -14.75 30.39
CA GLU A 569 16.47 -13.55 30.71
C GLU A 569 16.75 -13.50 32.24
N LYS A 570 17.96 -13.08 32.58
CA LYS A 570 18.36 -12.90 34.00
C LYS A 570 17.61 -11.73 34.61
N LYS A 571 16.61 -12.01 35.41
CA LYS A 571 15.84 -11.04 36.19
C LYS A 571 16.01 -11.35 37.70
N PRO A 572 16.26 -10.35 38.55
CA PRO A 572 16.12 -10.55 39.98
C PRO A 572 14.66 -10.92 40.32
N LEU A 573 14.47 -11.99 41.10
CA LEU A 573 13.15 -12.58 41.36
C LEU A 573 12.12 -11.60 41.97
N ASP A 574 12.56 -10.56 42.64
CA ASP A 574 11.71 -9.61 43.39
C ASP A 574 11.82 -8.15 42.88
N SER A 575 12.48 -7.91 41.77
CA SER A 575 12.64 -6.57 41.21
C SER A 575 11.77 -6.33 39.99
N PRO A 576 11.07 -5.18 39.89
CA PRO A 576 10.36 -4.78 38.67
C PRO A 576 11.30 -4.38 37.54
N THR A 577 12.61 -4.60 37.68
CA THR A 577 13.62 -4.14 36.71
C THR A 577 14.18 -5.29 35.88
N LEU A 578 14.47 -4.98 34.61
CA LEU A 578 15.18 -5.85 33.68
C LEU A 578 16.46 -5.16 33.22
N ARG A 579 17.57 -5.88 33.23
CA ARG A 579 18.82 -5.43 32.58
C ARG A 579 18.81 -5.86 31.13
N LEU A 580 18.63 -4.90 30.23
CA LEU A 580 18.65 -5.09 28.79
C LEU A 580 20.07 -4.86 28.24
N GLU A 581 20.57 -5.82 27.48
CA GLU A 581 21.84 -5.73 26.76
C GLU A 581 21.58 -6.03 25.29
N LEU A 582 21.96 -5.11 24.40
CA LEU A 582 21.82 -5.26 22.95
C LEU A 582 23.14 -4.93 22.25
N LEU A 583 23.53 -5.78 21.32
CA LEU A 583 24.63 -5.50 20.39
C LEU A 583 24.22 -4.43 19.36
N PRO A 584 25.17 -3.84 18.63
CA PRO A 584 24.89 -2.93 17.53
C PRO A 584 23.99 -3.57 16.48
N LEU A 585 23.00 -2.83 15.98
CA LEU A 585 22.09 -3.27 14.95
C LEU A 585 21.42 -4.62 15.26
N THR A 586 20.96 -4.78 16.51
CA THR A 586 20.24 -5.97 16.94
C THR A 586 18.95 -5.62 17.65
N GLY A 587 18.04 -6.59 17.70
CA GLY A 587 16.82 -6.50 18.49
C GLY A 587 16.62 -7.73 19.37
N LYS A 588 15.81 -7.56 20.40
CA LYS A 588 15.28 -8.62 21.26
C LYS A 588 13.78 -8.51 21.38
N VAL A 589 13.12 -9.65 21.47
CA VAL A 589 11.71 -9.73 21.82
C VAL A 589 11.55 -10.60 23.05
N ILE A 590 11.08 -10.00 24.14
CA ILE A 590 11.00 -10.66 25.45
C ILE A 590 9.53 -10.80 25.82
N LEU A 591 9.13 -12.03 26.12
CA LEU A 591 7.81 -12.35 26.64
C LEU A 591 7.86 -12.43 28.16
N PHE A 592 6.98 -11.68 28.80
CA PHE A 592 6.76 -11.77 30.24
C PHE A 592 5.52 -12.63 30.52
N GLN A 593 5.75 -13.79 31.11
CA GLN A 593 4.69 -14.72 31.47
C GLN A 593 3.98 -14.25 32.75
N THR A 594 3.17 -13.24 32.65
CA THR A 594 2.27 -12.78 33.72
C THR A 594 0.85 -12.72 33.23
N LYS A 595 -0.09 -12.96 34.13
CA LYS A 595 -1.47 -12.50 33.95
C LYS A 595 -1.49 -11.01 34.33
N TYR A 596 -1.80 -10.15 33.35
CA TYR A 596 -2.15 -8.77 33.62
C TYR A 596 -3.50 -8.82 34.37
N TYR A 597 -3.51 -8.32 35.59
CA TYR A 597 -4.77 -8.03 36.28
C TYR A 597 -5.02 -6.54 36.03
N ASP A 598 -6.13 -6.25 35.34
CA ASP A 598 -6.62 -4.89 35.10
C ASP A 598 -6.82 -4.14 36.42
#